data_2866aeeb19bf94ef0887531e3d967502
#
_entry.id   2866aeeb19bf94ef0887531e3d967502
#
_cell.length_a   1.000
_cell.length_b   1.000
_cell.length_c   1.000
_cell.angle_alpha   90.00
_cell.angle_beta   90.00
_cell.angle_gamma   90.00
#
_symmetry.space_group_name_H-M   'P 1'
#
loop_
_entity.id
_entity.type
_entity.pdbx_description
1 polymer ?
#
loop_
_entity_poly.entity_id
_entity_poly.type
_entity_poly.pdbx_seq_one_letter_code
_entity_poly.pdbx_strand_id
1 'polypeptide(L)'
;MPSSKPLPESEVHALMRAEHGDPFAVLGPHETPEGLEVRALLPGAQRVAVLHSRTGWPLAILARHAESDLFSGLVPAAEARMGYSFQVDWEAHTSRLEDPYRFPFVLGETDVWLLAEGTHLRPWERLGAHLREMDGVKGVAFAVWAPNAKRVSVVGSFNNWDGRRHMMRLRRECGVWEIFAPHVTVGDSYEFEILSAQGEVLRKADPFAFSSQLRPDTACVVQPLPAPVKLPEGRAAANGRHAPISIYEVHLGSWRRKNNGHEWLDYRELADTLVPYARDMGFTHIELLPISEHPFDGSWGYQPIGLYAPTSRFGTPGDFRHFVEAAHAAGLGVILDWVPAHFPTDSHGLGRFDGTALYEYADPREGFHNDWQTLIFNYARTEVRNYLVGNALYWLERYGVDGLRVDAVASMLYRDYSRKAGEWVPNVLGGRENLEAIDFLRRMNRVVGIERPGAVTVAEESTSFPGVTRPPEDGGLGFHYKWNMGWMNDTLAYAGTDPVYRKHHHQQITFGLMYAHSENFVLPLSHDEVVHGKGSMIGRMPGDEWQKFAGLRNLYGYLWAYPGKKLLFMGGEFAQYAEWNADRGLDWHLLEHAAHQGVRRLVRDLNNVYRHFPALHELDHEGAGFEWI
;
A
#
# COMPACT_ATOMS: atom_id res chain seq x y z
N MET A 1 -23.26 54.14 -2.21
CA MET A 1 -23.28 52.72 -1.91
C MET A 1 -22.31 52.48 -0.77
N PRO A 2 -22.70 51.97 0.38
CA PRO A 2 -21.74 51.67 1.43
C PRO A 2 -20.91 50.48 0.98
N SER A 3 -19.61 50.65 0.88
CA SER A 3 -18.68 49.57 0.55
C SER A 3 -18.43 48.75 1.79
N SER A 4 -18.61 47.42 1.69
CA SER A 4 -17.94 46.48 2.58
C SER A 4 -16.48 46.93 2.77
N LYS A 5 -15.92 46.81 3.96
CA LYS A 5 -14.50 47.13 4.18
C LYS A 5 -13.68 46.43 3.10
N PRO A 6 -12.90 47.19 2.29
CA PRO A 6 -12.10 46.57 1.25
C PRO A 6 -11.17 45.54 1.88
N LEU A 7 -11.04 44.38 1.24
CA LEU A 7 -10.08 43.35 1.67
C LEU A 7 -8.67 43.98 1.69
N PRO A 8 -7.83 43.66 2.69
CA PRO A 8 -6.44 44.08 2.69
C PRO A 8 -5.72 43.62 1.41
N GLU A 9 -4.94 44.48 0.79
CA GLU A 9 -4.17 44.13 -0.41
C GLU A 9 -3.27 42.92 -0.20
N SER A 10 -2.76 42.70 1.02
CA SER A 10 -1.95 41.54 1.39
C SER A 10 -2.70 40.21 1.26
N GLU A 11 -4.00 40.20 1.60
CA GLU A 11 -4.84 38.99 1.43
C GLU A 11 -5.13 38.72 -0.05
N VAL A 12 -5.44 39.76 -0.81
CA VAL A 12 -5.65 39.67 -2.26
C VAL A 12 -4.38 39.13 -2.94
N HIS A 13 -3.21 39.67 -2.60
CA HIS A 13 -1.93 39.19 -3.13
C HIS A 13 -1.64 37.73 -2.73
N ALA A 14 -1.92 37.36 -1.48
CA ALA A 14 -1.72 35.97 -1.02
C ALA A 14 -2.63 34.98 -1.77
N LEU A 15 -3.89 35.35 -2.02
CA LEU A 15 -4.81 34.55 -2.83
C LEU A 15 -4.33 34.42 -4.29
N MET A 16 -3.93 35.54 -4.90
CA MET A 16 -3.45 35.55 -6.29
C MET A 16 -2.21 34.70 -6.52
N ARG A 17 -1.37 34.52 -5.49
CA ARG A 17 -0.14 33.72 -5.55
C ARG A 17 -0.31 32.30 -4.99
N ALA A 18 -1.54 31.92 -4.62
CA ALA A 18 -1.82 30.66 -3.92
C ALA A 18 -0.97 30.47 -2.64
N GLU A 19 -0.85 31.53 -1.85
CA GLU A 19 -0.08 31.52 -0.58
C GLU A 19 -0.97 31.70 0.65
N HIS A 20 -2.29 31.83 0.47
CA HIS A 20 -3.23 32.07 1.56
C HIS A 20 -3.47 30.80 2.38
N GLY A 21 -3.20 30.86 3.69
CA GLY A 21 -3.29 29.71 4.59
C GLY A 21 -4.70 29.36 5.07
N ASP A 22 -5.68 30.24 4.86
CA ASP A 22 -7.09 30.01 5.20
C ASP A 22 -8.01 30.65 4.15
N PRO A 23 -8.11 30.06 2.95
CA PRO A 23 -8.90 30.64 1.85
C PRO A 23 -10.39 30.73 2.17
N PHE A 24 -10.94 29.85 3.03
CA PHE A 24 -12.34 29.87 3.42
C PHE A 24 -12.70 31.05 4.33
N ALA A 25 -11.73 31.72 4.97
CA ALA A 25 -11.94 32.96 5.70
C ALA A 25 -12.20 34.14 4.77
N VAL A 26 -11.83 34.02 3.48
CA VAL A 26 -11.95 35.11 2.49
C VAL A 26 -12.91 34.76 1.37
N LEU A 27 -12.77 33.56 0.77
CA LEU A 27 -13.57 33.11 -0.38
C LEU A 27 -14.88 32.46 0.08
N GLY A 28 -15.87 32.44 -0.81
CA GLY A 28 -17.19 31.90 -0.50
C GLY A 28 -18.17 32.97 0.02
N PRO A 29 -19.27 32.55 0.67
CA PRO A 29 -20.30 33.43 1.21
C PRO A 29 -19.95 33.89 2.64
N HIS A 30 -20.00 35.21 2.87
CA HIS A 30 -19.70 35.85 4.15
C HIS A 30 -20.83 36.79 4.59
N GLU A 31 -21.27 36.63 5.85
CA GLU A 31 -22.19 37.57 6.46
C GLU A 31 -21.45 38.88 6.75
N THR A 32 -22.03 39.99 6.27
CA THR A 32 -21.54 41.33 6.51
C THR A 32 -22.68 42.22 7.10
N PRO A 33 -22.41 43.38 7.68
CA PRO A 33 -23.45 44.29 8.14
C PRO A 33 -24.42 44.71 7.04
N GLU A 34 -23.99 44.73 5.79
CA GLU A 34 -24.75 45.11 4.61
C GLU A 34 -25.54 43.95 3.98
N GLY A 35 -25.29 42.72 4.39
CA GLY A 35 -25.92 41.50 3.86
C GLY A 35 -24.93 40.38 3.59
N LEU A 36 -25.31 39.42 2.76
CA LEU A 36 -24.43 38.31 2.36
C LEU A 36 -23.53 38.77 1.20
N GLU A 37 -22.21 38.75 1.40
CA GLU A 37 -21.23 38.99 0.34
C GLU A 37 -20.68 37.67 -0.16
N VAL A 38 -20.64 37.47 -1.48
CA VAL A 38 -19.99 36.33 -2.13
C VAL A 38 -18.68 36.77 -2.76
N ARG A 39 -17.60 36.02 -2.49
CA ARG A 39 -16.26 36.28 -2.98
C ARG A 39 -15.69 35.08 -3.72
N ALA A 40 -15.19 35.29 -4.93
CA ALA A 40 -14.69 34.22 -5.81
C ALA A 40 -13.33 34.60 -6.41
N LEU A 41 -12.36 33.69 -6.33
CA LEU A 41 -11.09 33.78 -7.04
C LEU A 41 -11.19 32.93 -8.32
N LEU A 42 -11.25 33.61 -9.48
CA LEU A 42 -11.48 32.96 -10.77
C LEU A 42 -10.44 33.45 -11.80
N PRO A 43 -9.23 32.83 -11.81
CA PRO A 43 -8.14 33.23 -12.69
C PRO A 43 -8.54 33.21 -14.16
N GLY A 44 -8.42 34.39 -14.83
CA GLY A 44 -8.73 34.57 -16.23
C GLY A 44 -10.21 34.90 -16.55
N ALA A 45 -11.11 34.97 -15.55
CA ALA A 45 -12.50 35.34 -15.77
C ALA A 45 -12.62 36.80 -16.18
N GLN A 46 -13.50 37.11 -17.15
CA GLN A 46 -13.81 38.49 -17.60
C GLN A 46 -14.95 39.08 -16.77
N ARG A 47 -15.97 38.29 -16.49
CA ARG A 47 -17.16 38.66 -15.74
C ARG A 47 -17.70 37.48 -14.96
N VAL A 48 -18.22 37.73 -13.76
CA VAL A 48 -18.81 36.73 -12.90
C VAL A 48 -20.20 37.19 -12.44
N ALA A 49 -21.21 36.33 -12.65
CA ALA A 49 -22.55 36.52 -12.12
C ALA A 49 -22.90 35.38 -11.16
N VAL A 50 -23.54 35.69 -10.04
CA VAL A 50 -24.09 34.73 -9.11
C VAL A 50 -25.50 34.37 -9.58
N LEU A 51 -25.77 33.08 -9.77
CA LEU A 51 -27.06 32.56 -10.17
C LEU A 51 -27.69 31.72 -9.04
N HIS A 52 -28.99 31.82 -8.89
CA HIS A 52 -29.73 30.89 -8.01
C HIS A 52 -29.66 29.46 -8.56
N SER A 53 -29.24 28.48 -7.72
CA SER A 53 -28.90 27.11 -8.17
C SER A 53 -30.05 26.40 -8.87
N ARG A 54 -31.30 26.54 -8.38
CA ARG A 54 -32.46 25.86 -8.94
C ARG A 54 -33.09 26.56 -10.16
N THR A 55 -33.20 27.88 -10.11
CA THR A 55 -33.93 28.63 -11.15
C THR A 55 -33.02 29.14 -12.27
N GLY A 56 -31.70 29.25 -12.01
CA GLY A 56 -30.76 29.86 -12.91
C GLY A 56 -30.90 31.39 -13.02
N TRP A 57 -31.76 32.04 -12.23
CA TRP A 57 -31.94 33.50 -12.26
C TRP A 57 -30.72 34.18 -11.69
N PRO A 58 -30.25 35.28 -12.30
CA PRO A 58 -29.13 36.08 -11.79
C PRO A 58 -29.52 36.76 -10.48
N LEU A 59 -28.70 36.58 -9.46
CA LEU A 59 -28.85 37.22 -8.15
C LEU A 59 -28.01 38.50 -8.06
N ALA A 60 -26.79 38.48 -8.58
CA ALA A 60 -25.88 39.61 -8.59
C ALA A 60 -24.80 39.42 -9.65
N ILE A 61 -24.18 40.55 -10.03
CA ILE A 61 -22.92 40.58 -10.80
C ILE A 61 -21.82 40.99 -9.82
N LEU A 62 -20.77 40.16 -9.72
CA LEU A 62 -19.63 40.45 -8.85
C LEU A 62 -18.70 41.50 -9.50
N ALA A 63 -18.23 42.43 -8.68
CA ALA A 63 -17.22 43.41 -9.09
C ALA A 63 -15.82 42.82 -8.95
N ARG A 64 -14.96 43.08 -9.92
CA ARG A 64 -13.53 42.69 -9.88
C ARG A 64 -12.77 43.60 -8.93
N HIS A 65 -11.92 43.06 -8.08
CA HIS A 65 -10.98 43.81 -7.24
C HIS A 65 -9.77 44.28 -8.06
N ALA A 66 -9.73 45.55 -8.42
CA ALA A 66 -8.64 46.16 -9.18
C ALA A 66 -8.15 45.27 -10.35
N GLU A 67 -6.84 45.10 -10.50
CA GLU A 67 -6.19 44.27 -11.53
C GLU A 67 -6.06 42.76 -11.11
N SER A 68 -6.92 42.30 -10.18
CA SER A 68 -6.84 40.92 -9.68
C SER A 68 -7.89 39.99 -10.33
N ASP A 69 -7.76 38.68 -10.10
CA ASP A 69 -8.77 37.68 -10.48
C ASP A 69 -9.81 37.42 -9.36
N LEU A 70 -9.82 38.28 -8.32
CA LEU A 70 -10.78 38.23 -7.23
C LEU A 70 -12.02 39.06 -7.58
N PHE A 71 -13.18 38.47 -7.36
CA PHE A 71 -14.49 39.10 -7.59
C PHE A 71 -15.30 39.06 -6.29
N SER A 72 -16.06 40.14 -6.00
CA SER A 72 -16.97 40.12 -4.86
C SER A 72 -18.23 40.95 -5.12
N GLY A 73 -19.27 40.68 -4.35
CA GLY A 73 -20.51 41.45 -4.39
C GLY A 73 -21.56 40.94 -3.41
N LEU A 74 -22.46 41.88 -3.04
CA LEU A 74 -23.61 41.56 -2.20
C LEU A 74 -24.65 40.80 -3.00
N VAL A 75 -25.23 39.77 -2.38
CA VAL A 75 -26.30 38.93 -2.94
C VAL A 75 -27.50 38.90 -2.01
N PRO A 76 -28.75 38.68 -2.53
CA PRO A 76 -29.91 38.46 -1.68
C PRO A 76 -29.73 37.21 -0.80
N ALA A 77 -29.59 37.38 0.50
CA ALA A 77 -29.21 36.33 1.43
C ALA A 77 -30.19 35.14 1.48
N ALA A 78 -31.48 35.42 1.36
CA ALA A 78 -32.51 34.37 1.38
C ALA A 78 -32.35 33.39 0.22
N GLU A 79 -32.15 33.90 -0.98
CA GLU A 79 -32.00 33.13 -2.21
C GLU A 79 -30.62 32.41 -2.25
N ALA A 80 -29.56 33.09 -1.85
CA ALA A 80 -28.20 32.52 -1.85
C ALA A 80 -28.03 31.38 -0.84
N ARG A 81 -28.70 31.43 0.32
CA ARG A 81 -28.71 30.33 1.29
C ARG A 81 -29.41 29.06 0.77
N MET A 82 -30.27 29.18 -0.25
CA MET A 82 -30.88 28.03 -0.93
C MET A 82 -29.98 27.38 -1.97
N GLY A 83 -28.74 27.86 -2.10
CA GLY A 83 -27.72 27.44 -3.03
C GLY A 83 -27.57 28.38 -4.23
N TYR A 84 -26.33 28.60 -4.61
CA TYR A 84 -25.96 29.41 -5.77
C TYR A 84 -24.85 28.75 -6.58
N SER A 85 -24.67 29.21 -7.83
CA SER A 85 -23.56 28.89 -8.72
C SER A 85 -23.09 30.15 -9.42
N PHE A 86 -21.93 30.08 -10.06
CA PHE A 86 -21.40 31.16 -10.87
C PHE A 86 -21.68 30.91 -12.34
N GLN A 87 -22.12 31.96 -13.06
CA GLN A 87 -21.90 32.08 -14.50
C GLN A 87 -20.64 32.88 -14.71
N VAL A 88 -19.69 32.32 -15.40
CA VAL A 88 -18.38 32.94 -15.66
C VAL A 88 -18.20 33.13 -17.16
N ASP A 89 -18.00 34.37 -17.56
CA ASP A 89 -17.64 34.72 -18.93
C ASP A 89 -16.10 34.75 -19.02
N TRP A 90 -15.57 33.88 -19.84
CA TRP A 90 -14.15 33.79 -20.18
C TRP A 90 -13.91 34.51 -21.52
N GLU A 91 -12.67 34.63 -21.96
CA GLU A 91 -12.36 35.27 -23.24
C GLU A 91 -13.08 34.62 -24.43
N ALA A 92 -13.17 33.25 -24.44
CA ALA A 92 -13.67 32.51 -25.59
C ALA A 92 -15.01 31.78 -25.33
N HIS A 93 -15.48 31.69 -24.09
CA HIS A 93 -16.70 30.93 -23.76
C HIS A 93 -17.33 31.39 -22.44
N THR A 94 -18.55 30.97 -22.19
CA THR A 94 -19.23 31.10 -20.90
C THR A 94 -19.43 29.73 -20.28
N SER A 95 -19.18 29.59 -18.97
CA SER A 95 -19.41 28.35 -18.23
C SER A 95 -20.20 28.60 -16.95
N ARG A 96 -20.80 27.53 -16.43
CA ARG A 96 -21.43 27.51 -15.10
C ARG A 96 -20.56 26.70 -14.16
N LEU A 97 -20.24 27.28 -12.99
CA LEU A 97 -19.40 26.66 -11.98
C LEU A 97 -20.11 26.69 -10.62
N GLU A 98 -19.92 25.65 -9.81
CA GLU A 98 -20.25 25.69 -8.39
C GLU A 98 -19.09 26.32 -7.61
N ASP A 99 -19.41 27.02 -6.53
CA ASP A 99 -18.41 27.58 -5.63
C ASP A 99 -17.91 26.51 -4.65
N PRO A 100 -16.64 26.07 -4.70
CA PRO A 100 -16.13 25.07 -3.77
C PRO A 100 -16.07 25.57 -2.33
N TYR A 101 -16.01 26.90 -2.12
CA TYR A 101 -15.89 27.52 -0.81
C TYR A 101 -17.21 27.70 -0.06
N ARG A 102 -18.37 27.38 -0.68
CA ARG A 102 -19.68 27.44 -0.03
C ARG A 102 -20.04 26.18 0.75
N PHE A 103 -19.31 25.07 0.55
CA PHE A 103 -19.63 23.80 1.16
C PHE A 103 -19.11 23.68 2.60
N PRO A 104 -19.87 22.99 3.49
CA PRO A 104 -19.46 22.79 4.87
C PRO A 104 -18.22 21.88 4.99
N PHE A 105 -17.81 21.59 6.21
CA PHE A 105 -16.73 20.64 6.50
C PHE A 105 -17.02 19.25 5.94
N VAL A 106 -15.98 18.59 5.42
CA VAL A 106 -16.07 17.22 4.88
C VAL A 106 -15.85 16.17 5.96
N LEU A 107 -14.95 16.47 6.93
CA LEU A 107 -14.70 15.62 8.08
C LEU A 107 -15.66 15.95 9.22
N GLY A 108 -16.22 14.89 9.84
CA GLY A 108 -17.01 14.99 11.07
C GLY A 108 -16.11 15.14 12.31
N GLU A 109 -16.66 15.68 13.40
CA GLU A 109 -15.91 15.92 14.65
C GLU A 109 -15.34 14.62 15.25
N THR A 110 -16.05 13.50 15.14
CA THR A 110 -15.55 12.19 15.60
C THR A 110 -14.33 11.75 14.78
N ASP A 111 -14.36 11.94 13.46
CA ASP A 111 -13.23 11.60 12.59
C ASP A 111 -12.01 12.48 12.93
N VAL A 112 -12.23 13.79 13.13
CA VAL A 112 -11.18 14.73 13.54
C VAL A 112 -10.53 14.31 14.85
N TRP A 113 -11.35 13.93 15.84
CA TRP A 113 -10.84 13.48 17.14
C TRP A 113 -10.02 12.19 17.02
N LEU A 114 -10.53 11.17 16.30
CA LEU A 114 -9.84 9.90 16.09
C LEU A 114 -8.54 10.05 15.29
N LEU A 115 -8.52 10.95 14.29
CA LEU A 115 -7.31 11.26 13.52
C LEU A 115 -6.26 11.96 14.39
N ALA A 116 -6.67 12.92 15.22
CA ALA A 116 -5.77 13.62 16.13
C ALA A 116 -5.15 12.68 17.18
N GLU A 117 -5.91 11.69 17.65
CA GLU A 117 -5.43 10.66 18.58
C GLU A 117 -4.57 9.57 17.90
N GLY A 118 -4.65 9.42 16.59
CA GLY A 118 -4.03 8.34 15.85
C GLY A 118 -4.68 6.97 16.10
N THR A 119 -5.99 6.94 16.31
CA THR A 119 -6.77 5.73 16.63
C THR A 119 -7.88 5.44 15.60
N HIS A 120 -7.92 6.18 14.51
CA HIS A 120 -8.90 5.97 13.44
C HIS A 120 -8.58 4.69 12.64
N LEU A 121 -9.23 3.56 12.98
CA LEU A 121 -8.91 2.27 12.35
C LEU A 121 -9.18 2.22 10.84
N ARG A 122 -10.05 3.09 10.32
CA ARG A 122 -10.40 3.17 8.87
C ARG A 122 -10.15 4.57 8.30
N PRO A 123 -8.90 5.10 8.39
CA PRO A 123 -8.61 6.47 7.94
C PRO A 123 -8.87 6.65 6.43
N TRP A 124 -8.76 5.59 5.64
CA TRP A 124 -9.05 5.59 4.20
C TRP A 124 -10.53 5.87 3.85
N GLU A 125 -11.45 5.84 4.81
CA GLU A 125 -12.84 6.23 4.57
C GLU A 125 -13.05 7.74 4.63
N ARG A 126 -12.03 8.47 5.07
CA ARG A 126 -12.06 9.91 5.29
C ARG A 126 -10.97 10.67 4.57
N LEU A 127 -9.73 10.17 4.64
CA LEU A 127 -8.59 10.75 3.93
C LEU A 127 -8.53 10.19 2.52
N GLY A 128 -7.97 10.99 1.60
CA GLY A 128 -7.96 10.67 0.17
C GLY A 128 -9.04 11.39 -0.62
N ALA A 129 -9.47 10.80 -1.73
CA ALA A 129 -10.47 11.33 -2.66
C ALA A 129 -11.75 10.50 -2.61
N HIS A 130 -12.85 11.09 -2.14
CA HIS A 130 -14.12 10.39 -1.95
C HIS A 130 -15.25 11.01 -2.75
N LEU A 131 -15.88 10.20 -3.62
CA LEU A 131 -17.10 10.59 -4.31
C LEU A 131 -18.20 10.91 -3.29
N ARG A 132 -18.74 12.11 -3.35
CA ARG A 132 -19.81 12.58 -2.46
C ARG A 132 -20.83 13.42 -3.19
N GLU A 133 -22.00 13.53 -2.58
CA GLU A 133 -23.01 14.54 -2.92
C GLU A 133 -23.20 15.44 -1.70
N MET A 134 -23.01 16.75 -1.89
CA MET A 134 -23.20 17.77 -0.86
C MET A 134 -24.15 18.83 -1.39
N ASP A 135 -25.19 19.17 -0.65
CA ASP A 135 -26.25 20.13 -1.05
C ASP A 135 -26.83 19.87 -2.46
N GLY A 136 -26.97 18.58 -2.83
CA GLY A 136 -27.47 18.17 -4.13
C GLY A 136 -26.46 18.29 -5.28
N VAL A 137 -25.21 18.61 -5.00
CA VAL A 137 -24.11 18.69 -5.98
C VAL A 137 -23.18 17.50 -5.83
N LYS A 138 -22.98 16.75 -6.92
CA LYS A 138 -22.01 15.65 -6.97
C LYS A 138 -20.62 16.18 -7.19
N GLY A 139 -19.64 15.54 -6.55
CA GLY A 139 -18.24 15.89 -6.64
C GLY A 139 -17.36 14.97 -5.82
N VAL A 140 -16.17 15.44 -5.46
CA VAL A 140 -15.19 14.69 -4.67
C VAL A 140 -14.79 15.50 -3.44
N ALA A 141 -14.84 14.85 -2.28
CA ALA A 141 -14.24 15.33 -1.05
C ALA A 141 -12.77 14.89 -1.01
N PHE A 142 -11.85 15.85 -0.92
CA PHE A 142 -10.42 15.62 -0.75
C PHE A 142 -10.01 15.94 0.67
N ALA A 143 -9.19 15.07 1.27
CA ALA A 143 -8.63 15.29 2.59
C ALA A 143 -7.22 14.70 2.69
N VAL A 144 -6.24 15.48 3.21
CA VAL A 144 -4.84 15.07 3.33
C VAL A 144 -4.20 15.61 4.60
N TRP A 145 -3.40 14.77 5.25
CA TRP A 145 -2.65 15.14 6.44
C TRP A 145 -1.32 15.83 6.08
N ALA A 146 -1.21 17.11 6.38
CA ALA A 146 -0.04 17.95 6.12
C ALA A 146 0.04 19.11 7.13
N PRO A 147 0.27 18.82 8.43
CA PRO A 147 0.10 19.78 9.54
C PRO A 147 1.07 20.95 9.49
N ASN A 148 2.22 20.82 8.84
CA ASN A 148 3.25 21.86 8.78
C ASN A 148 3.22 22.68 7.49
N ALA A 149 2.29 22.39 6.58
CA ALA A 149 2.11 23.15 5.36
C ALA A 149 1.54 24.54 5.65
N LYS A 150 1.94 25.55 4.89
CA LYS A 150 1.31 26.88 4.88
C LYS A 150 0.00 26.88 4.11
N ARG A 151 -0.06 26.12 3.03
CA ARG A 151 -1.23 25.97 2.16
C ARG A 151 -1.17 24.59 1.48
N VAL A 152 -2.33 24.00 1.28
CA VAL A 152 -2.52 22.85 0.40
C VAL A 152 -3.62 23.17 -0.60
N SER A 153 -3.39 22.83 -1.86
CA SER A 153 -4.41 22.87 -2.91
C SER A 153 -4.51 21.50 -3.57
N VAL A 154 -5.72 21.07 -3.93
CA VAL A 154 -5.88 19.97 -4.86
C VAL A 154 -5.85 20.50 -6.29
N VAL A 155 -5.02 19.87 -7.12
CA VAL A 155 -4.82 20.24 -8.52
C VAL A 155 -5.01 19.01 -9.40
N GLY A 156 -5.52 19.20 -10.59
CA GLY A 156 -5.80 18.07 -11.46
C GLY A 156 -6.35 18.48 -12.84
N SER A 157 -6.78 17.47 -13.58
CA SER A 157 -7.40 17.61 -14.91
C SER A 157 -8.60 18.58 -14.90
N PHE A 158 -9.34 18.62 -13.78
CA PHE A 158 -10.55 19.42 -13.60
C PHE A 158 -10.33 20.92 -13.36
N ASN A 159 -9.09 21.33 -13.06
CA ASN A 159 -8.80 22.74 -12.75
C ASN A 159 -7.53 23.27 -13.41
N ASN A 160 -7.08 22.64 -14.52
CA ASN A 160 -5.88 22.98 -15.26
C ASN A 160 -4.60 22.96 -14.43
N TRP A 161 -4.54 22.14 -13.37
CA TRP A 161 -3.41 22.02 -12.47
C TRP A 161 -3.01 23.34 -11.78
N ASP A 162 -3.98 24.27 -11.63
CA ASP A 162 -3.77 25.60 -11.03
C ASP A 162 -4.12 25.59 -9.54
N GLY A 163 -3.10 25.69 -8.68
CA GLY A 163 -3.23 25.68 -7.22
C GLY A 163 -4.06 26.82 -6.63
N ARG A 164 -4.39 27.87 -7.40
CA ARG A 164 -5.27 28.98 -6.98
C ARG A 164 -6.75 28.60 -6.95
N ARG A 165 -7.15 27.54 -7.68
CA ARG A 165 -8.57 27.23 -7.93
C ARG A 165 -9.26 26.40 -6.85
N HIS A 166 -8.51 25.56 -6.15
CA HIS A 166 -9.05 24.67 -5.11
C HIS A 166 -8.09 24.62 -3.92
N MET A 167 -7.87 25.79 -3.29
CA MET A 167 -7.12 25.88 -2.03
C MET A 167 -7.97 25.30 -0.90
N MET A 168 -7.36 24.40 -0.12
CA MET A 168 -8.04 23.66 0.96
C MET A 168 -8.03 24.46 2.27
N ARG A 169 -8.89 24.08 3.21
CA ARG A 169 -8.89 24.61 4.58
C ARG A 169 -8.28 23.59 5.54
N LEU A 170 -7.58 24.09 6.56
CA LEU A 170 -6.94 23.28 7.59
C LEU A 170 -7.89 23.01 8.77
N ARG A 171 -8.07 21.74 9.09
CA ARG A 171 -8.60 21.27 10.39
C ARG A 171 -7.41 21.22 11.37
N ARG A 172 -7.23 22.30 12.12
CA ARG A 172 -6.06 22.50 13.02
C ARG A 172 -5.95 21.42 14.09
N GLU A 173 -7.07 20.87 14.51
CA GLU A 173 -7.18 19.86 15.58
C GLU A 173 -6.46 18.56 15.24
N CYS A 174 -6.43 18.18 13.94
CA CYS A 174 -5.82 16.95 13.46
C CYS A 174 -4.77 17.16 12.35
N GLY A 175 -4.52 18.41 11.93
CA GLY A 175 -3.55 18.72 10.89
C GLY A 175 -3.94 18.29 9.47
N VAL A 176 -5.23 18.08 9.23
CA VAL A 176 -5.76 17.65 7.93
C VAL A 176 -6.30 18.84 7.15
N TRP A 177 -5.90 18.93 5.88
CA TRP A 177 -6.48 19.86 4.91
C TRP A 177 -7.62 19.17 4.17
N GLU A 178 -8.73 19.90 3.95
CA GLU A 178 -9.92 19.35 3.31
C GLU A 178 -10.61 20.34 2.37
N ILE A 179 -11.27 19.83 1.33
CA ILE A 179 -12.16 20.58 0.44
C ILE A 179 -13.15 19.62 -0.24
N PHE A 180 -14.34 20.09 -0.55
CA PHE A 180 -15.23 19.47 -1.53
C PHE A 180 -15.06 20.17 -2.89
N ALA A 181 -14.67 19.41 -3.92
CA ALA A 181 -14.52 19.90 -5.29
C ALA A 181 -15.73 19.44 -6.12
N PRO A 182 -16.64 20.36 -6.47
CA PRO A 182 -17.82 20.06 -7.27
C PRO A 182 -17.47 19.56 -8.67
N HIS A 183 -18.29 18.64 -9.18
CA HIS A 183 -18.23 18.09 -10.54
C HIS A 183 -16.97 17.29 -10.88
N VAL A 184 -16.02 17.15 -9.96
CA VAL A 184 -14.94 16.17 -10.10
C VAL A 184 -15.54 14.76 -10.05
N THR A 185 -15.04 13.86 -10.91
CA THR A 185 -15.65 12.55 -11.12
C THR A 185 -14.61 11.44 -11.23
N VAL A 186 -15.08 10.20 -11.33
CA VAL A 186 -14.24 9.02 -11.57
C VAL A 186 -13.42 9.21 -12.84
N GLY A 187 -12.13 8.90 -12.76
CA GLY A 187 -11.17 9.02 -13.85
C GLY A 187 -10.41 10.34 -13.91
N ASP A 188 -10.86 11.38 -13.15
CA ASP A 188 -10.08 12.60 -13.04
C ASP A 188 -8.74 12.35 -12.35
N SER A 189 -7.67 12.94 -12.91
CA SER A 189 -6.33 12.87 -12.34
C SER A 189 -6.08 14.03 -11.40
N TYR A 190 -5.39 13.78 -10.27
CA TYR A 190 -5.11 14.82 -9.28
C TYR A 190 -3.80 14.58 -8.51
N GLU A 191 -3.27 15.67 -7.93
CA GLU A 191 -2.18 15.71 -6.96
C GLU A 191 -2.48 16.78 -5.90
N PHE A 192 -1.74 16.75 -4.79
CA PHE A 192 -1.71 17.85 -3.85
C PHE A 192 -0.54 18.77 -4.15
N GLU A 193 -0.83 20.06 -4.32
CA GLU A 193 0.17 21.11 -4.36
C GLU A 193 0.30 21.70 -2.96
N ILE A 194 1.48 21.55 -2.37
CA ILE A 194 1.75 21.93 -0.98
C ILE A 194 2.76 23.07 -0.95
N LEU A 195 2.39 24.18 -0.32
CA LEU A 195 3.33 25.24 0.03
C LEU A 195 3.90 24.95 1.42
N SER A 196 5.18 24.62 1.48
CA SER A 196 5.86 24.31 2.73
C SER A 196 6.03 25.54 3.64
N ALA A 197 6.35 25.31 4.91
CA ALA A 197 6.67 26.38 5.85
C ALA A 197 7.86 27.27 5.39
N GLN A 198 8.75 26.71 4.59
CA GLN A 198 9.92 27.40 4.04
C GLN A 198 9.62 28.15 2.73
N GLY A 199 8.41 28.00 2.16
CA GLY A 199 7.98 28.64 0.91
C GLY A 199 8.28 27.83 -0.34
N GLU A 200 8.65 26.55 -0.20
CA GLU A 200 8.82 25.63 -1.32
C GLU A 200 7.46 25.11 -1.79
N VAL A 201 7.23 25.05 -3.10
CA VAL A 201 6.04 24.45 -3.69
C VAL A 201 6.34 23.00 -4.08
N LEU A 202 5.64 22.07 -3.46
CA LEU A 202 5.78 20.63 -3.66
C LEU A 202 4.56 20.07 -4.39
N ARG A 203 4.77 19.11 -5.29
CA ARG A 203 3.73 18.27 -5.89
C ARG A 203 3.81 16.87 -5.30
N LYS A 204 2.69 16.41 -4.72
CA LYS A 204 2.64 15.16 -3.96
C LYS A 204 1.46 14.30 -4.40
N ALA A 205 1.73 13.02 -4.63
CA ALA A 205 0.69 12.01 -4.75
C ALA A 205 -0.07 11.88 -3.42
N ASP A 206 -1.34 11.51 -3.50
CA ASP A 206 -2.17 11.31 -2.33
C ASP A 206 -1.76 10.01 -1.60
N PRO A 207 -1.38 10.07 -0.31
CA PRO A 207 -1.03 8.88 0.45
C PRO A 207 -2.14 7.84 0.57
N PHE A 208 -3.41 8.27 0.45
CA PHE A 208 -4.60 7.42 0.53
C PHE A 208 -5.26 7.18 -0.82
N ALA A 209 -4.58 7.45 -1.93
CA ALA A 209 -5.14 7.19 -3.27
C ALA A 209 -5.47 5.72 -3.46
N PHE A 210 -6.64 5.43 -4.05
CA PHE A 210 -7.07 4.06 -4.38
C PHE A 210 -6.60 3.62 -5.77
N SER A 211 -6.09 4.56 -6.57
CA SER A 211 -5.56 4.30 -7.90
C SER A 211 -4.59 5.41 -8.31
N SER A 212 -3.61 5.07 -9.13
CA SER A 212 -2.62 5.98 -9.67
C SER A 212 -2.49 5.79 -11.17
N GLN A 213 -1.96 6.80 -11.86
CA GLN A 213 -1.55 6.66 -13.25
C GLN A 213 -0.36 5.70 -13.35
N LEU A 214 -0.24 5.05 -14.49
CA LEU A 214 0.96 4.26 -14.80
C LEU A 214 2.13 5.20 -15.10
N ARG A 215 3.30 4.87 -14.57
CA ARG A 215 4.54 5.59 -14.88
C ARG A 215 4.71 5.80 -16.41
N PRO A 216 5.29 6.90 -16.89
CA PRO A 216 6.01 7.92 -16.13
C PRO A 216 5.14 8.97 -15.42
N ASP A 217 3.84 8.90 -15.59
CA ASP A 217 2.91 9.81 -14.92
C ASP A 217 2.85 9.52 -13.41
N THR A 218 2.63 10.57 -12.60
CA THR A 218 2.73 10.50 -11.14
C THR A 218 1.42 10.80 -10.41
N ALA A 219 0.39 11.22 -11.14
CA ALA A 219 -0.85 11.63 -10.54
C ALA A 219 -1.70 10.45 -10.04
N CYS A 220 -2.46 10.71 -9.02
CA CYS A 220 -3.50 9.82 -8.54
C CYS A 220 -4.75 9.93 -9.43
N VAL A 221 -5.58 8.90 -9.44
CA VAL A 221 -6.82 8.85 -10.21
C VAL A 221 -7.99 8.67 -9.27
N VAL A 222 -9.01 9.52 -9.41
CA VAL A 222 -10.25 9.40 -8.62
C VAL A 222 -10.94 8.07 -8.95
N GLN A 223 -11.07 7.22 -7.94
CA GLN A 223 -11.75 5.94 -8.03
C GLN A 223 -12.67 5.74 -6.82
N PRO A 224 -13.79 5.03 -6.97
CA PRO A 224 -14.63 4.72 -5.83
C PRO A 224 -13.87 3.81 -4.85
N LEU A 225 -14.06 4.07 -3.55
CA LEU A 225 -13.56 3.16 -2.51
C LEU A 225 -14.24 1.79 -2.70
N PRO A 226 -13.47 0.68 -2.84
CA PRO A 226 -14.05 -0.65 -2.93
C PRO A 226 -14.94 -0.97 -1.73
N ALA A 227 -16.08 -1.60 -1.96
CA ALA A 227 -16.96 -2.01 -0.87
C ALA A 227 -16.28 -3.06 0.02
N PRO A 228 -16.54 -3.10 1.35
CA PRO A 228 -15.91 -4.08 2.24
C PRO A 228 -16.32 -5.51 1.88
N VAL A 229 -15.41 -6.46 2.07
CA VAL A 229 -15.60 -7.89 1.82
C VAL A 229 -15.45 -8.67 3.11
N LYS A 230 -16.28 -9.68 3.30
CA LYS A 230 -16.08 -10.69 4.34
C LYS A 230 -15.24 -11.83 3.77
N LEU A 231 -14.37 -12.41 4.60
CA LEU A 231 -13.69 -13.65 4.24
C LEU A 231 -14.76 -14.73 3.95
N PRO A 232 -14.64 -15.47 2.83
CA PRO A 232 -15.56 -16.57 2.54
C PRO A 232 -15.55 -17.64 3.64
N GLU A 233 -16.65 -18.35 3.77
CA GLU A 233 -16.76 -19.46 4.71
C GLU A 233 -15.66 -20.49 4.47
N GLY A 234 -15.09 -21.01 5.57
CA GLY A 234 -13.99 -21.97 5.52
C GLY A 234 -12.59 -21.36 5.36
N ARG A 235 -12.45 -20.09 4.93
CA ARG A 235 -11.12 -19.49 4.75
C ARG A 235 -10.36 -19.34 6.07
N ALA A 236 -11.04 -18.91 7.13
CA ALA A 236 -10.42 -18.80 8.46
C ALA A 236 -9.83 -20.14 8.94
N ALA A 237 -10.52 -21.25 8.71
CA ALA A 237 -10.01 -22.57 9.03
C ALA A 237 -8.84 -22.97 8.12
N ALA A 238 -8.90 -22.66 6.82
CA ALA A 238 -7.84 -22.94 5.86
C ALA A 238 -6.55 -22.14 6.11
N ASN A 239 -6.63 -21.00 6.79
CA ASN A 239 -5.50 -20.17 7.20
C ASN A 239 -4.92 -20.58 8.57
N GLY A 240 -5.60 -21.48 9.29
CA GLY A 240 -5.25 -21.88 10.65
C GLY A 240 -4.00 -22.77 10.75
N ARG A 241 -3.41 -22.83 11.95
CA ARG A 241 -2.16 -23.57 12.21
C ARG A 241 -2.24 -25.06 11.88
N HIS A 242 -3.41 -25.67 12.07
CA HIS A 242 -3.63 -27.10 11.79
C HIS A 242 -3.91 -27.40 10.31
N ALA A 243 -4.13 -26.36 9.49
CA ALA A 243 -4.41 -26.53 8.08
C ALA A 243 -3.15 -26.83 7.25
N PRO A 244 -3.27 -27.57 6.15
CA PRO A 244 -2.20 -27.67 5.17
C PRO A 244 -2.05 -26.35 4.45
N ILE A 245 -0.95 -25.65 4.66
CA ILE A 245 -0.63 -24.39 3.98
C ILE A 245 0.57 -24.62 3.09
N SER A 246 0.34 -24.59 1.77
CA SER A 246 1.36 -24.63 0.73
C SER A 246 1.18 -23.42 -0.18
N ILE A 247 2.18 -22.55 -0.18
CA ILE A 247 2.13 -21.22 -0.76
C ILE A 247 2.87 -21.23 -2.10
N TYR A 248 2.23 -20.69 -3.14
CA TYR A 248 2.84 -20.38 -4.42
C TYR A 248 3.14 -18.88 -4.46
N GLU A 249 4.41 -18.51 -4.30
CA GLU A 249 4.88 -17.13 -4.32
C GLU A 249 5.08 -16.66 -5.76
N VAL A 250 4.50 -15.51 -6.12
CA VAL A 250 4.40 -15.06 -7.51
C VAL A 250 4.68 -13.57 -7.66
N HIS A 251 5.56 -13.22 -8.60
CA HIS A 251 5.66 -11.87 -9.16
C HIS A 251 4.78 -11.79 -10.41
N LEU A 252 3.68 -11.04 -10.34
CA LEU A 252 2.67 -10.99 -11.41
C LEU A 252 3.25 -10.54 -12.75
N GLY A 253 4.19 -9.59 -12.74
CA GLY A 253 4.79 -9.01 -13.95
C GLY A 253 5.72 -9.94 -14.72
N SER A 254 6.13 -11.09 -14.15
CA SER A 254 7.06 -12.03 -14.76
C SER A 254 6.63 -13.49 -14.67
N TRP A 255 5.43 -13.79 -14.14
CA TRP A 255 4.92 -15.15 -14.19
C TRP A 255 4.65 -15.60 -15.64
N ARG A 256 3.91 -14.78 -16.38
CA ARG A 256 3.69 -14.96 -17.81
C ARG A 256 3.49 -13.60 -18.47
N ARG A 257 3.93 -13.47 -19.71
CA ARG A 257 3.75 -12.26 -20.53
C ARG A 257 3.12 -12.61 -21.87
N LYS A 258 2.43 -11.67 -22.48
CA LYS A 258 1.86 -11.74 -23.81
C LYS A 258 2.68 -10.96 -24.83
N ASN A 259 2.31 -11.04 -26.12
CA ASN A 259 2.95 -10.31 -27.21
C ASN A 259 4.49 -10.49 -27.24
N ASN A 260 4.94 -11.77 -27.25
CA ASN A 260 6.35 -12.15 -27.27
C ASN A 260 7.16 -11.57 -26.07
N GLY A 261 6.53 -11.42 -24.91
CA GLY A 261 7.18 -10.98 -23.69
C GLY A 261 7.17 -9.47 -23.46
N HIS A 262 6.55 -8.69 -24.33
CA HIS A 262 6.53 -7.22 -24.24
C HIS A 262 5.42 -6.67 -23.35
N GLU A 263 4.34 -7.42 -23.08
CA GLU A 263 3.19 -6.96 -22.31
C GLU A 263 2.91 -7.85 -21.10
N TRP A 264 2.48 -7.22 -20.03
CA TRP A 264 1.97 -7.91 -18.84
C TRP A 264 0.60 -8.52 -19.10
N LEU A 265 0.27 -9.58 -18.37
CA LEU A 265 -1.12 -10.00 -18.20
C LEU A 265 -1.80 -9.03 -17.23
N ASP A 266 -3.06 -8.69 -17.49
CA ASP A 266 -3.87 -7.95 -16.54
C ASP A 266 -4.42 -8.86 -15.41
N TYR A 267 -5.01 -8.24 -14.36
CA TYR A 267 -5.54 -8.99 -13.21
C TYR A 267 -6.61 -10.02 -13.62
N ARG A 268 -7.41 -9.76 -14.66
CA ARG A 268 -8.43 -10.69 -15.14
C ARG A 268 -7.80 -11.85 -15.89
N GLU A 269 -6.87 -11.58 -16.78
CA GLU A 269 -6.09 -12.61 -17.48
C GLU A 269 -5.31 -13.50 -16.50
N LEU A 270 -4.79 -12.89 -15.42
CA LEU A 270 -4.14 -13.63 -14.32
C LEU A 270 -5.16 -14.47 -13.52
N ALA A 271 -6.35 -13.96 -13.27
CA ALA A 271 -7.42 -14.74 -12.65
C ALA A 271 -7.80 -15.97 -13.49
N ASP A 272 -7.84 -15.82 -14.80
CA ASP A 272 -8.20 -16.90 -15.74
C ASP A 272 -7.06 -17.92 -15.98
N THR A 273 -5.81 -17.55 -15.69
CA THR A 273 -4.65 -18.40 -16.02
C THR A 273 -3.84 -18.85 -14.79
N LEU A 274 -3.45 -17.93 -13.91
CA LEU A 274 -2.64 -18.22 -12.71
C LEU A 274 -3.46 -18.97 -11.66
N VAL A 275 -4.69 -18.56 -11.42
CA VAL A 275 -5.53 -19.16 -10.38
C VAL A 275 -5.81 -20.64 -10.67
N PRO A 276 -6.28 -21.05 -11.89
CA PRO A 276 -6.42 -22.46 -12.21
C PRO A 276 -5.10 -23.23 -12.15
N TYR A 277 -4.00 -22.62 -12.59
CA TYR A 277 -2.68 -23.27 -12.54
C TYR A 277 -2.27 -23.59 -11.10
N ALA A 278 -2.34 -22.63 -10.19
CA ALA A 278 -1.97 -22.81 -8.78
C ALA A 278 -2.86 -23.87 -8.11
N ARG A 279 -4.17 -23.87 -8.37
CA ARG A 279 -5.13 -24.89 -7.91
C ARG A 279 -4.76 -26.27 -8.42
N ASP A 280 -4.50 -26.43 -9.70
CA ASP A 280 -4.21 -27.71 -10.35
C ASP A 280 -2.85 -28.26 -9.92
N MET A 281 -1.92 -27.38 -9.51
CA MET A 281 -0.66 -27.75 -8.85
C MET A 281 -0.83 -28.13 -7.38
N GLY A 282 -2.03 -28.01 -6.82
CA GLY A 282 -2.36 -28.41 -5.45
C GLY A 282 -1.91 -27.43 -4.37
N PHE A 283 -1.46 -26.23 -4.72
CA PHE A 283 -1.20 -25.17 -3.75
C PHE A 283 -2.50 -24.76 -3.03
N THR A 284 -2.37 -24.21 -1.83
CA THR A 284 -3.51 -23.75 -1.03
C THR A 284 -3.64 -22.24 -0.99
N HIS A 285 -2.52 -21.54 -1.22
CA HIS A 285 -2.44 -20.08 -1.23
C HIS A 285 -1.57 -19.61 -2.39
N ILE A 286 -1.88 -18.40 -2.89
CA ILE A 286 -0.99 -17.62 -3.74
C ILE A 286 -0.48 -16.45 -2.89
N GLU A 287 0.83 -16.26 -2.82
CA GLU A 287 1.45 -15.09 -2.23
C GLU A 287 1.95 -14.19 -3.35
N LEU A 288 1.49 -12.95 -3.36
CA LEU A 288 1.87 -11.97 -4.40
C LEU A 288 3.00 -11.09 -3.87
N LEU A 289 4.12 -11.02 -4.60
CA LEU A 289 5.10 -9.97 -4.39
C LEU A 289 4.39 -8.60 -4.40
N PRO A 290 4.97 -7.54 -3.80
CA PRO A 290 4.24 -6.32 -3.51
C PRO A 290 3.49 -5.76 -4.74
N ILE A 291 2.19 -5.57 -4.59
CA ILE A 291 1.31 -5.04 -5.63
C ILE A 291 0.87 -3.61 -5.35
N SER A 292 1.34 -2.99 -4.29
CA SER A 292 1.14 -1.56 -4.05
C SER A 292 1.80 -0.75 -5.16
N GLU A 293 1.21 0.41 -5.53
CA GLU A 293 1.75 1.23 -6.62
C GLU A 293 3.18 1.71 -6.30
N HIS A 294 4.07 1.59 -7.27
CA HIS A 294 5.49 1.89 -7.15
C HIS A 294 6.07 2.46 -8.46
N PRO A 295 7.06 3.39 -8.38
CA PRO A 295 7.55 4.09 -9.56
C PRO A 295 8.57 3.27 -10.37
N PHE A 296 9.30 2.36 -9.72
CA PHE A 296 10.41 1.64 -10.32
C PHE A 296 10.15 0.13 -10.42
N ASP A 297 10.07 -0.40 -11.65
CA ASP A 297 9.80 -1.83 -11.89
C ASP A 297 10.87 -2.74 -11.29
N GLY A 298 12.15 -2.31 -11.33
CA GLY A 298 13.27 -3.05 -10.78
C GLY A 298 13.25 -3.20 -9.26
N SER A 299 12.35 -2.51 -8.56
CA SER A 299 12.10 -2.73 -7.13
C SER A 299 11.17 -3.92 -6.85
N TRP A 300 10.56 -4.52 -7.89
CA TRP A 300 9.57 -5.60 -7.79
C TRP A 300 8.37 -5.26 -6.89
N GLY A 301 8.16 -3.96 -6.63
CA GLY A 301 7.14 -3.44 -5.73
C GLY A 301 7.61 -3.15 -4.30
N TYR A 302 8.85 -3.45 -3.94
CA TYR A 302 9.39 -3.20 -2.58
C TYR A 302 9.71 -1.72 -2.30
N GLN A 303 9.49 -0.82 -3.26
CA GLN A 303 9.59 0.63 -3.06
C GLN A 303 8.24 1.32 -3.34
N PRO A 304 7.20 1.07 -2.53
CA PRO A 304 5.86 1.57 -2.78
C PRO A 304 5.75 3.07 -2.47
N ILE A 305 4.99 3.79 -3.30
CA ILE A 305 4.56 5.17 -3.04
C ILE A 305 3.05 5.26 -2.78
N GLY A 306 2.26 4.35 -3.35
CA GLY A 306 0.81 4.30 -3.19
C GLY A 306 0.38 3.06 -2.40
N LEU A 307 0.53 3.09 -1.05
CA LEU A 307 0.26 1.93 -0.22
C LEU A 307 -1.21 1.45 -0.28
N TYR A 308 -2.14 2.35 -0.62
CA TYR A 308 -3.57 2.05 -0.72
C TYR A 308 -4.04 1.77 -2.17
N ALA A 309 -3.15 1.86 -3.15
CA ALA A 309 -3.47 1.62 -4.55
C ALA A 309 -2.87 0.30 -5.04
N PRO A 310 -3.66 -0.65 -5.55
CA PRO A 310 -3.11 -1.73 -6.37
C PRO A 310 -2.43 -1.13 -7.60
N THR A 311 -1.26 -1.65 -7.96
CA THR A 311 -0.52 -1.10 -9.10
C THR A 311 -1.34 -1.12 -10.40
N SER A 312 -1.34 -0.01 -11.10
CA SER A 312 -2.03 0.16 -12.39
C SER A 312 -1.42 -0.62 -13.55
N ARG A 313 -0.26 -1.25 -13.33
CA ARG A 313 0.40 -2.14 -14.32
C ARG A 313 -0.49 -3.26 -14.81
N PHE A 314 -1.34 -3.78 -13.94
CA PHE A 314 -2.16 -4.97 -14.21
C PHE A 314 -3.65 -4.66 -14.29
N GLY A 315 -4.07 -3.40 -14.25
CA GLY A 315 -5.46 -2.99 -14.37
C GLY A 315 -5.97 -2.12 -13.24
N THR A 316 -7.29 -2.13 -13.04
CA THR A 316 -7.98 -1.29 -12.06
C THR A 316 -8.07 -1.96 -10.69
N PRO A 317 -8.38 -1.20 -9.61
CA PRO A 317 -8.70 -1.76 -8.30
C PRO A 317 -9.83 -2.81 -8.33
N GLY A 318 -10.84 -2.61 -9.20
CA GLY A 318 -11.92 -3.58 -9.42
C GLY A 318 -11.44 -4.89 -10.04
N ASP A 319 -10.45 -4.83 -10.94
CA ASP A 319 -9.87 -6.03 -11.56
C ASP A 319 -9.01 -6.81 -10.57
N PHE A 320 -8.25 -6.13 -9.70
CA PHE A 320 -7.53 -6.82 -8.62
C PHE A 320 -8.49 -7.51 -7.65
N ARG A 321 -9.59 -6.85 -7.29
CA ARG A 321 -10.64 -7.48 -6.47
C ARG A 321 -11.21 -8.73 -7.14
N HIS A 322 -11.49 -8.67 -8.44
CA HIS A 322 -11.94 -9.84 -9.21
C HIS A 322 -10.93 -11.00 -9.16
N PHE A 323 -9.62 -10.70 -9.22
CA PHE A 323 -8.57 -11.71 -9.06
C PHE A 323 -8.67 -12.43 -7.71
N VAL A 324 -8.81 -11.70 -6.60
CA VAL A 324 -8.95 -12.29 -5.26
C VAL A 324 -10.23 -13.13 -5.14
N GLU A 325 -11.35 -12.63 -5.66
CA GLU A 325 -12.62 -13.38 -5.69
C GLU A 325 -12.53 -14.66 -6.50
N ALA A 326 -11.84 -14.64 -7.63
CA ALA A 326 -11.58 -15.83 -8.47
C ALA A 326 -10.69 -16.85 -7.74
N ALA A 327 -9.66 -16.40 -7.02
CA ALA A 327 -8.82 -17.26 -6.19
C ALA A 327 -9.66 -17.96 -5.09
N HIS A 328 -10.49 -17.22 -4.38
CA HIS A 328 -11.40 -17.76 -3.37
C HIS A 328 -12.40 -18.77 -3.96
N ALA A 329 -12.99 -18.46 -5.12
CA ALA A 329 -13.90 -19.36 -5.81
C ALA A 329 -13.21 -20.68 -6.23
N ALA A 330 -11.90 -20.63 -6.50
CA ALA A 330 -11.08 -21.81 -6.76
C ALA A 330 -10.59 -22.54 -5.48
N GLY A 331 -10.94 -22.04 -4.29
CA GLY A 331 -10.52 -22.59 -2.99
C GLY A 331 -9.12 -22.17 -2.54
N LEU A 332 -8.51 -21.18 -3.22
CA LEU A 332 -7.18 -20.66 -2.89
C LEU A 332 -7.29 -19.43 -2.00
N GLY A 333 -6.36 -19.28 -1.04
CA GLY A 333 -6.12 -18.03 -0.33
C GLY A 333 -5.20 -17.10 -1.09
N VAL A 334 -5.26 -15.82 -0.75
CA VAL A 334 -4.36 -14.79 -1.30
C VAL A 334 -3.65 -14.09 -0.15
N ILE A 335 -2.33 -14.13 -0.15
CA ILE A 335 -1.45 -13.40 0.77
C ILE A 335 -0.80 -12.28 -0.02
N LEU A 336 -0.74 -11.08 0.55
CA LEU A 336 0.00 -9.97 -0.05
C LEU A 336 1.33 -9.77 0.67
N ASP A 337 2.38 -9.60 -0.10
CA ASP A 337 3.63 -9.07 0.41
C ASP A 337 3.47 -7.56 0.67
N TRP A 338 3.59 -7.16 1.93
CA TRP A 338 3.29 -5.83 2.44
C TRP A 338 4.54 -5.18 3.02
N VAL A 339 4.83 -3.96 2.59
CA VAL A 339 6.08 -3.25 2.88
C VAL A 339 5.83 -2.06 3.83
N PRO A 340 5.70 -2.26 5.14
CA PRO A 340 5.54 -1.18 6.12
C PRO A 340 6.88 -0.66 6.67
N ALA A 341 8.01 -1.19 6.22
CA ALA A 341 9.33 -0.88 6.75
C ALA A 341 9.89 0.42 6.19
N HIS A 342 9.70 0.66 4.91
CA HIS A 342 10.36 1.75 4.19
C HIS A 342 9.60 2.17 2.94
N PHE A 343 10.03 3.28 2.33
CA PHE A 343 9.46 3.80 1.09
C PHE A 343 10.54 4.59 0.31
N PRO A 344 10.39 4.77 -1.03
CA PRO A 344 11.42 5.42 -1.86
C PRO A 344 11.49 6.93 -1.64
N THR A 345 12.56 7.53 -2.15
CA THR A 345 12.86 8.98 -2.04
C THR A 345 12.27 9.82 -3.17
N ASP A 346 11.45 9.26 -4.04
CA ASP A 346 10.83 9.95 -5.15
C ASP A 346 10.09 11.21 -4.70
N SER A 347 10.28 12.32 -5.41
CA SER A 347 9.82 13.64 -4.98
C SER A 347 8.31 13.78 -4.83
N HIS A 348 7.54 13.01 -5.61
CA HIS A 348 6.08 12.96 -5.54
C HIS A 348 5.54 12.00 -4.46
N GLY A 349 6.42 11.20 -3.85
CA GLY A 349 6.08 10.26 -2.78
C GLY A 349 6.00 10.89 -1.39
N LEU A 350 6.09 10.03 -0.35
CA LEU A 350 5.89 10.41 1.05
C LEU A 350 7.05 11.22 1.65
N GLY A 351 8.27 11.11 1.09
CA GLY A 351 9.45 11.79 1.64
C GLY A 351 9.27 13.30 1.69
N ARG A 352 9.54 13.90 2.84
CA ARG A 352 9.35 15.33 3.10
C ARG A 352 7.98 15.85 2.63
N PHE A 353 6.93 15.14 2.98
CA PHE A 353 5.61 15.29 2.37
C PHE A 353 5.07 16.72 2.44
N ASP A 354 5.18 17.39 3.57
CA ASP A 354 4.77 18.81 3.75
C ASP A 354 5.97 19.78 3.84
N GLY A 355 7.14 19.36 3.34
CA GLY A 355 8.40 20.08 3.47
C GLY A 355 9.22 19.67 4.71
N THR A 356 8.65 18.85 5.58
CA THR A 356 9.32 18.30 6.79
C THR A 356 9.41 16.78 6.70
N ALA A 357 10.22 16.16 7.54
CA ALA A 357 10.22 14.72 7.75
C ALA A 357 8.92 14.31 8.45
N LEU A 358 7.84 14.13 7.67
CA LEU A 358 6.49 13.89 8.19
C LEU A 358 6.24 12.41 8.42
N TYR A 359 6.47 11.57 7.41
CA TYR A 359 6.28 10.13 7.47
C TYR A 359 7.53 9.39 7.91
N GLU A 360 8.71 9.96 7.68
CA GLU A 360 10.03 9.41 8.03
C GLU A 360 10.60 10.01 9.30
N TYR A 361 11.61 9.34 9.89
CA TYR A 361 12.44 9.95 10.93
C TYR A 361 13.32 11.06 10.32
N ALA A 362 13.51 12.14 11.08
CA ALA A 362 14.29 13.30 10.62
C ALA A 362 15.81 13.07 10.64
N ASP A 363 16.32 12.26 11.59
CA ASP A 363 17.73 11.88 11.66
C ASP A 363 18.01 10.75 10.65
N PRO A 364 18.90 10.92 9.67
CA PRO A 364 19.23 9.86 8.70
C PRO A 364 19.72 8.56 9.32
N ARG A 365 20.29 8.62 10.53
CA ARG A 365 20.73 7.43 11.27
C ARG A 365 19.57 6.57 11.77
N GLU A 366 18.36 7.10 11.77
CA GLU A 366 17.12 6.40 12.10
C GLU A 366 16.19 6.29 10.88
N GLY A 367 16.26 7.28 9.97
CA GLY A 367 15.28 7.51 8.91
C GLY A 367 15.71 7.08 7.50
N PHE A 368 16.89 6.50 7.31
CA PHE A 368 17.39 6.16 5.97
C PHE A 368 18.12 4.82 5.94
N HIS A 369 17.73 3.92 5.04
CA HIS A 369 18.42 2.67 4.75
C HIS A 369 19.51 2.88 3.70
N ASN A 370 20.80 2.69 4.09
CA ASN A 370 21.93 2.86 3.19
C ASN A 370 21.96 1.81 2.08
N ASP A 371 21.58 0.57 2.36
CA ASP A 371 21.62 -0.54 1.40
C ASP A 371 20.55 -0.41 0.33
N TRP A 372 19.34 0.02 0.70
CA TRP A 372 18.18 0.11 -0.20
C TRP A 372 17.91 1.52 -0.73
N GLN A 373 18.63 2.53 -0.22
CA GLN A 373 18.43 3.95 -0.56
C GLN A 373 16.99 4.41 -0.34
N THR A 374 16.37 3.96 0.74
CA THR A 374 14.97 4.22 1.09
C THR A 374 14.84 4.93 2.43
N LEU A 375 13.73 5.63 2.62
CA LEU A 375 13.34 6.26 3.87
C LEU A 375 12.65 5.25 4.79
N ILE A 376 12.81 5.42 6.11
CA ILE A 376 12.22 4.56 7.15
C ILE A 376 11.04 5.28 7.78
N PHE A 377 9.89 4.61 7.88
CA PHE A 377 8.71 5.15 8.55
C PHE A 377 8.99 5.51 10.02
N ASN A 378 8.47 6.67 10.44
CA ASN A 378 8.59 7.12 11.82
C ASN A 378 7.50 6.48 12.71
N TYR A 379 7.79 5.32 13.26
CA TYR A 379 6.86 4.58 14.13
C TYR A 379 6.59 5.28 15.48
N ALA A 380 7.35 6.31 15.84
CA ALA A 380 7.08 7.10 17.03
C ALA A 380 5.87 8.04 16.84
N ARG A 381 5.52 8.41 15.58
CA ARG A 381 4.33 9.22 15.29
C ARG A 381 3.07 8.37 15.30
N THR A 382 2.09 8.80 16.08
CA THR A 382 0.79 8.11 16.16
C THR A 382 0.05 8.10 14.84
N GLU A 383 0.12 9.18 14.06
CA GLU A 383 -0.51 9.30 12.74
C GLU A 383 0.12 8.35 11.72
N VAL A 384 1.45 8.17 11.75
CA VAL A 384 2.16 7.23 10.87
C VAL A 384 1.81 5.78 11.24
N ARG A 385 1.77 5.44 12.53
CA ARG A 385 1.29 4.13 12.97
C ARG A 385 -0.16 3.90 12.55
N ASN A 386 -1.00 4.93 12.69
CA ASN A 386 -2.40 4.86 12.26
C ASN A 386 -2.54 4.66 10.75
N TYR A 387 -1.72 5.34 9.95
CA TYR A 387 -1.63 5.18 8.50
C TYR A 387 -1.31 3.72 8.12
N LEU A 388 -0.29 3.13 8.74
CA LEU A 388 0.16 1.77 8.46
C LEU A 388 -0.81 0.70 8.97
N VAL A 389 -1.33 0.82 10.21
CA VAL A 389 -2.36 -0.11 10.73
C VAL A 389 -3.63 -0.05 9.88
N GLY A 390 -4.04 1.17 9.51
CA GLY A 390 -5.13 1.35 8.56
C GLY A 390 -4.86 0.64 7.25
N ASN A 391 -3.67 0.80 6.68
CA ASN A 391 -3.32 0.15 5.41
C ASN A 391 -3.39 -1.38 5.47
N ALA A 392 -2.90 -2.00 6.56
CA ALA A 392 -3.04 -3.44 6.77
C ALA A 392 -4.53 -3.87 6.76
N LEU A 393 -5.38 -3.16 7.50
CA LEU A 393 -6.82 -3.43 7.51
C LEU A 393 -7.48 -3.19 6.15
N TYR A 394 -7.04 -2.17 5.40
CA TYR A 394 -7.59 -1.85 4.09
C TYR A 394 -7.48 -3.01 3.10
N TRP A 395 -6.31 -3.62 2.98
CA TRP A 395 -6.11 -4.78 2.12
C TRP A 395 -6.98 -5.97 2.53
N LEU A 396 -7.02 -6.26 3.83
CA LEU A 396 -7.83 -7.34 4.38
C LEU A 396 -9.34 -7.09 4.26
N GLU A 397 -9.78 -5.83 4.40
CA GLU A 397 -11.19 -5.48 4.45
C GLU A 397 -11.78 -5.17 3.08
N ARG A 398 -11.03 -4.46 2.22
CA ARG A 398 -11.55 -3.97 0.94
C ARG A 398 -11.30 -4.92 -0.22
N TYR A 399 -10.26 -5.74 -0.13
CA TYR A 399 -9.98 -6.76 -1.15
C TYR A 399 -10.23 -8.18 -0.64
N GLY A 400 -10.34 -8.38 0.67
CA GLY A 400 -10.64 -9.68 1.26
C GLY A 400 -9.48 -10.66 1.17
N VAL A 401 -8.23 -10.17 1.10
CA VAL A 401 -7.06 -11.05 1.11
C VAL A 401 -6.97 -11.83 2.42
N ASP A 402 -6.40 -13.03 2.37
CA ASP A 402 -6.33 -13.95 3.50
C ASP A 402 -5.24 -13.58 4.50
N GLY A 403 -4.23 -12.84 4.07
CA GLY A 403 -3.15 -12.45 4.96
C GLY A 403 -2.17 -11.48 4.33
N LEU A 404 -1.24 -11.04 5.19
CA LEU A 404 -0.14 -10.17 4.82
C LEU A 404 1.19 -10.83 5.21
N ARG A 405 2.10 -10.96 4.26
CA ARG A 405 3.51 -11.22 4.54
C ARG A 405 4.17 -9.86 4.76
N VAL A 406 4.74 -9.66 5.93
CA VAL A 406 5.36 -8.39 6.34
C VAL A 406 6.85 -8.44 6.00
N ASP A 407 7.22 -7.61 5.04
CA ASP A 407 8.57 -7.48 4.53
C ASP A 407 9.53 -6.88 5.54
N ALA A 408 10.78 -7.37 5.55
CA ALA A 408 11.92 -6.79 6.24
C ALA A 408 11.71 -6.51 7.74
N VAL A 409 11.00 -7.37 8.47
CA VAL A 409 10.72 -7.19 9.90
C VAL A 409 12.00 -7.03 10.71
N ALA A 410 13.07 -7.75 10.37
CA ALA A 410 14.38 -7.60 11.02
C ALA A 410 14.90 -6.16 10.99
N SER A 411 14.73 -5.47 9.87
CA SER A 411 15.14 -4.06 9.72
C SER A 411 14.30 -3.10 10.58
N MET A 412 13.06 -3.47 10.88
CA MET A 412 12.17 -2.70 11.74
C MET A 412 12.54 -2.87 13.23
N LEU A 413 12.94 -4.09 13.62
CA LEU A 413 13.20 -4.44 15.03
C LEU A 413 14.48 -3.82 15.57
N TYR A 414 15.47 -3.55 14.72
CA TYR A 414 16.80 -3.17 15.15
C TYR A 414 17.28 -1.88 14.48
N ARG A 415 17.65 -0.89 15.30
CA ARG A 415 18.16 0.42 14.88
C ARG A 415 19.56 0.33 14.25
N ASP A 416 20.32 -0.72 14.57
CA ASP A 416 21.65 -1.01 14.02
C ASP A 416 21.64 -1.94 12.79
N TYR A 417 20.45 -2.27 12.26
CA TYR A 417 20.35 -3.13 11.08
C TYR A 417 21.14 -2.57 9.89
N SER A 418 22.05 -3.37 9.33
CA SER A 418 22.97 -2.99 8.24
C SER A 418 23.79 -1.71 8.49
N ARG A 419 24.08 -1.37 9.75
CA ARG A 419 24.82 -0.16 10.13
C ARG A 419 26.06 -0.49 10.93
N LYS A 420 27.09 0.34 10.77
CA LYS A 420 28.31 0.28 11.57
C LYS A 420 28.14 1.01 12.89
N ALA A 421 29.07 0.77 13.81
CA ALA A 421 29.14 1.51 15.06
C ALA A 421 29.24 3.03 14.78
N GLY A 422 28.34 3.81 15.41
CA GLY A 422 28.22 5.27 15.23
C GLY A 422 27.29 5.71 14.09
N GLU A 423 26.79 4.80 13.26
CA GLU A 423 25.86 5.10 12.17
C GLU A 423 24.39 4.92 12.55
N TRP A 424 24.10 4.67 13.81
CA TRP A 424 22.75 4.50 14.33
C TRP A 424 22.57 5.17 15.69
N VAL A 425 21.33 5.38 16.11
CA VAL A 425 20.96 6.04 17.38
C VAL A 425 20.36 4.99 18.32
N PRO A 426 20.93 4.80 19.52
CA PRO A 426 20.34 3.92 20.53
C PRO A 426 18.91 4.34 20.90
N ASN A 427 18.11 3.37 21.34
CA ASN A 427 16.79 3.66 21.89
C ASN A 427 16.90 4.37 23.25
N VAL A 428 15.77 4.78 23.82
CA VAL A 428 15.70 5.53 25.10
C VAL A 428 16.29 4.76 26.31
N LEU A 429 16.49 3.45 26.18
CA LEU A 429 17.11 2.59 27.19
C LEU A 429 18.60 2.32 26.90
N GLY A 430 19.15 2.87 25.82
CA GLY A 430 20.53 2.66 25.38
C GLY A 430 20.74 1.39 24.54
N GLY A 431 19.68 0.64 24.24
CA GLY A 431 19.73 -0.59 23.44
C GLY A 431 19.57 -0.34 21.93
N ARG A 432 19.69 -1.43 21.17
CA ARG A 432 19.61 -1.40 19.70
C ARG A 432 18.19 -1.67 19.15
N GLU A 433 17.30 -2.18 19.98
CA GLU A 433 15.93 -2.50 19.61
C GLU A 433 15.16 -1.21 19.28
N ASN A 434 14.38 -1.22 18.18
CA ASN A 434 13.45 -0.14 17.86
C ASN A 434 12.13 -0.38 18.60
N LEU A 435 12.02 0.20 19.80
CA LEU A 435 10.88 -0.02 20.68
C LEU A 435 9.56 0.45 20.07
N GLU A 436 9.59 1.53 19.29
CA GLU A 436 8.44 2.11 18.63
C GLU A 436 7.93 1.20 17.49
N ALA A 437 8.84 0.59 16.74
CA ALA A 437 8.48 -0.39 15.70
C ALA A 437 7.95 -1.69 16.31
N ILE A 438 8.53 -2.15 17.42
CA ILE A 438 8.04 -3.31 18.18
C ILE A 438 6.60 -3.07 18.66
N ASP A 439 6.32 -1.89 19.22
CA ASP A 439 4.98 -1.52 19.66
C ASP A 439 4.00 -1.44 18.47
N PHE A 440 4.43 -0.86 17.36
CA PHE A 440 3.65 -0.83 16.12
C PHE A 440 3.27 -2.23 15.64
N LEU A 441 4.23 -3.16 15.55
CA LEU A 441 3.98 -4.54 15.10
C LEU A 441 3.01 -5.28 16.02
N ARG A 442 3.17 -5.14 17.33
CA ARG A 442 2.24 -5.69 18.33
C ARG A 442 0.82 -5.14 18.17
N ARG A 443 0.71 -3.82 18.02
CA ARG A 443 -0.57 -3.14 17.78
C ARG A 443 -1.21 -3.62 16.47
N MET A 444 -0.46 -3.67 15.39
CA MET A 444 -0.94 -4.10 14.08
C MET A 444 -1.49 -5.53 14.16
N ASN A 445 -0.73 -6.48 14.70
CA ASN A 445 -1.16 -7.88 14.82
C ASN A 445 -2.41 -8.02 15.72
N ARG A 446 -2.47 -7.28 16.85
CA ARG A 446 -3.65 -7.29 17.73
C ARG A 446 -4.88 -6.74 17.00
N VAL A 447 -4.75 -5.62 16.30
CA VAL A 447 -5.86 -5.00 15.57
C VAL A 447 -6.33 -5.91 14.43
N VAL A 448 -5.43 -6.50 13.67
CA VAL A 448 -5.78 -7.48 12.62
C VAL A 448 -6.54 -8.66 13.21
N GLY A 449 -6.07 -9.24 14.32
CA GLY A 449 -6.74 -10.37 14.98
C GLY A 449 -8.16 -10.05 15.46
N ILE A 450 -8.41 -8.82 15.92
CA ILE A 450 -9.73 -8.36 16.40
C ILE A 450 -10.66 -8.01 15.24
N GLU A 451 -10.19 -7.18 14.31
CA GLU A 451 -11.03 -6.62 13.24
C GLU A 451 -11.24 -7.60 12.08
N ARG A 452 -10.29 -8.51 11.85
CA ARG A 452 -10.30 -9.48 10.73
C ARG A 452 -9.97 -10.90 11.21
N PRO A 453 -10.77 -11.50 12.11
CA PRO A 453 -10.54 -12.85 12.60
C PRO A 453 -10.49 -13.85 11.43
N GLY A 454 -9.44 -14.69 11.43
CA GLY A 454 -9.16 -15.65 10.36
C GLY A 454 -8.22 -15.14 9.26
N ALA A 455 -7.90 -13.85 9.21
CA ALA A 455 -6.77 -13.36 8.44
C ALA A 455 -5.45 -13.67 9.18
N VAL A 456 -4.35 -13.82 8.43
CA VAL A 456 -3.04 -14.16 9.00
C VAL A 456 -1.98 -13.12 8.67
N THR A 457 -0.98 -13.03 9.54
CA THR A 457 0.23 -12.24 9.30
C THR A 457 1.45 -13.15 9.34
N VAL A 458 2.36 -12.98 8.38
CA VAL A 458 3.58 -13.78 8.24
C VAL A 458 4.78 -12.83 8.31
N ALA A 459 5.70 -13.05 9.24
CA ALA A 459 6.89 -12.21 9.37
C ALA A 459 8.04 -12.74 8.51
N GLU A 460 8.63 -11.88 7.66
CA GLU A 460 9.98 -12.11 7.18
C GLU A 460 10.95 -11.55 8.22
N GLU A 461 11.47 -12.43 9.08
CA GLU A 461 12.36 -12.07 10.16
C GLU A 461 13.50 -13.09 10.26
N SER A 462 14.73 -12.62 10.02
CA SER A 462 15.91 -13.47 9.89
C SER A 462 16.80 -13.53 11.13
N THR A 463 16.46 -12.76 12.18
CA THR A 463 17.27 -12.71 13.40
C THR A 463 16.80 -13.68 14.48
N SER A 464 17.49 -13.69 15.61
CA SER A 464 17.13 -14.44 16.79
C SER A 464 16.15 -13.69 17.72
N PHE A 465 15.37 -12.72 17.22
CA PHE A 465 14.37 -12.04 18.04
C PHE A 465 13.36 -13.07 18.58
N PRO A 466 13.14 -13.12 19.91
CA PRO A 466 12.34 -14.19 20.50
C PRO A 466 10.84 -13.92 20.42
N GLY A 467 10.05 -14.96 20.16
CA GLY A 467 8.59 -14.90 20.26
C GLY A 467 7.93 -14.06 19.17
N VAL A 468 8.43 -14.10 17.94
CA VAL A 468 7.81 -13.40 16.80
C VAL A 468 6.36 -13.86 16.62
N THR A 469 6.10 -15.17 16.76
CA THR A 469 4.75 -15.76 16.63
C THR A 469 4.03 -15.97 17.97
N ARG A 470 4.65 -15.55 19.08
CA ARG A 470 4.02 -15.59 20.40
C ARG A 470 3.04 -14.43 20.57
N PRO A 471 1.92 -14.62 21.28
CA PRO A 471 0.98 -13.54 21.57
C PRO A 471 1.64 -12.31 22.23
N PRO A 472 1.17 -11.09 21.94
CA PRO A 472 1.70 -9.87 22.57
C PRO A 472 1.58 -9.88 24.11
N GLU A 473 0.54 -10.52 24.65
CA GLU A 473 0.28 -10.68 26.08
C GLU A 473 1.39 -11.51 26.76
N ASP A 474 2.03 -12.42 26.03
CA ASP A 474 3.15 -13.26 26.47
C ASP A 474 4.52 -12.65 26.06
N GLY A 475 4.54 -11.37 25.70
CA GLY A 475 5.73 -10.61 25.33
C GLY A 475 6.19 -10.78 23.86
N GLY A 476 5.44 -11.52 23.05
CA GLY A 476 5.73 -11.73 21.63
C GLY A 476 5.30 -10.56 20.73
N LEU A 477 5.44 -10.74 19.40
CA LEU A 477 5.00 -9.76 18.39
C LEU A 477 3.58 -10.04 17.86
N GLY A 478 3.05 -11.25 18.04
CA GLY A 478 1.70 -11.64 17.64
C GLY A 478 1.51 -12.04 16.19
N PHE A 479 2.57 -12.30 15.44
CA PHE A 479 2.44 -12.87 14.10
C PHE A 479 1.85 -14.29 14.14
N HIS A 480 1.15 -14.65 13.09
CA HIS A 480 0.64 -16.03 12.96
C HIS A 480 1.74 -16.99 12.55
N TYR A 481 2.61 -16.54 11.65
CA TYR A 481 3.72 -17.32 11.10
C TYR A 481 4.99 -16.48 10.97
N LYS A 482 6.13 -17.19 10.85
CA LYS A 482 7.44 -16.60 10.58
C LYS A 482 8.17 -17.44 9.53
N TRP A 483 8.86 -16.82 8.58
CA TRP A 483 9.76 -17.54 7.68
C TRP A 483 10.95 -18.12 8.44
N ASN A 484 11.27 -19.41 8.16
CA ASN A 484 12.42 -20.09 8.74
C ASN A 484 13.67 -19.91 7.84
N MET A 485 14.31 -18.76 7.96
CA MET A 485 15.51 -18.42 7.18
C MET A 485 16.70 -19.31 7.54
N GLY A 486 16.82 -19.76 8.80
CA GLY A 486 17.85 -20.68 9.25
C GLY A 486 17.75 -22.04 8.54
N TRP A 487 16.54 -22.63 8.53
CA TRP A 487 16.27 -23.86 7.79
C TRP A 487 16.58 -23.71 6.31
N MET A 488 16.17 -22.61 5.70
CA MET A 488 16.41 -22.33 4.28
C MET A 488 17.90 -22.31 3.95
N ASN A 489 18.68 -21.54 4.71
CA ASN A 489 20.14 -21.42 4.50
C ASN A 489 20.85 -22.75 4.66
N ASP A 490 20.58 -23.48 5.75
CA ASP A 490 21.21 -24.78 6.04
C ASP A 490 20.83 -25.84 5.00
N THR A 491 19.55 -25.89 4.63
CA THR A 491 19.04 -26.86 3.65
C THR A 491 19.62 -26.62 2.26
N LEU A 492 19.69 -25.37 1.80
CA LEU A 492 20.28 -25.03 0.50
C LEU A 492 21.80 -25.27 0.47
N ALA A 493 22.50 -24.97 1.56
CA ALA A 493 23.93 -25.28 1.68
C ALA A 493 24.18 -26.79 1.59
N TYR A 494 23.39 -27.59 2.31
CA TYR A 494 23.47 -29.05 2.24
C TYR A 494 23.13 -29.58 0.84
N ALA A 495 22.05 -29.12 0.23
CA ALA A 495 21.62 -29.55 -1.09
C ALA A 495 22.65 -29.23 -2.19
N GLY A 496 23.33 -28.07 -2.08
CA GLY A 496 24.41 -27.67 -2.98
C GLY A 496 25.75 -28.40 -2.75
N THR A 497 25.90 -29.12 -1.65
CA THR A 497 27.10 -29.91 -1.36
C THR A 497 27.15 -31.16 -2.23
N ASP A 498 28.31 -31.48 -2.82
CA ASP A 498 28.51 -32.72 -3.55
C ASP A 498 28.15 -33.92 -2.68
N PRO A 499 27.35 -34.91 -3.19
CA PRO A 499 26.89 -36.06 -2.43
C PRO A 499 28.00 -36.85 -1.72
N VAL A 500 29.21 -36.88 -2.26
CA VAL A 500 30.38 -37.55 -1.66
C VAL A 500 30.74 -36.94 -0.30
N TYR A 501 30.52 -35.65 -0.11
CA TYR A 501 30.86 -34.92 1.12
C TYR A 501 29.69 -34.75 2.08
N ARG A 502 28.43 -34.99 1.67
CA ARG A 502 27.23 -34.76 2.49
C ARG A 502 27.24 -35.49 3.82
N LYS A 503 27.87 -36.65 3.89
CA LYS A 503 28.06 -37.42 5.15
C LYS A 503 28.75 -36.64 6.27
N HIS A 504 29.50 -35.59 5.94
CA HIS A 504 30.17 -34.73 6.89
C HIS A 504 29.36 -33.46 7.26
N HIS A 505 28.17 -33.29 6.67
CA HIS A 505 27.34 -32.10 6.81
C HIS A 505 25.91 -32.37 7.28
N HIS A 506 25.64 -33.57 7.82
CA HIS A 506 24.28 -33.98 8.25
C HIS A 506 23.67 -33.04 9.29
N GLN A 507 24.51 -32.37 10.11
CA GLN A 507 24.04 -31.38 11.06
C GLN A 507 23.26 -30.25 10.39
N GLN A 508 23.55 -29.90 9.15
CA GLN A 508 22.82 -28.85 8.42
C GLN A 508 21.33 -29.18 8.21
N ILE A 509 21.00 -30.45 8.05
CA ILE A 509 19.59 -30.87 7.88
C ILE A 509 18.94 -31.32 9.19
N THR A 510 19.70 -31.59 10.25
CA THR A 510 19.15 -32.06 11.55
C THR A 510 19.08 -30.96 12.59
N PHE A 511 19.98 -29.94 12.53
CA PHE A 511 20.01 -28.86 13.50
C PHE A 511 18.70 -28.05 13.54
N GLY A 512 18.09 -27.80 12.39
CA GLY A 512 16.82 -27.09 12.28
C GLY A 512 15.69 -27.69 13.13
N LEU A 513 15.71 -29.02 13.35
CA LEU A 513 14.72 -29.71 14.16
C LEU A 513 14.83 -29.39 15.66
N MET A 514 15.98 -28.87 16.12
CA MET A 514 16.15 -28.47 17.52
C MET A 514 15.31 -27.23 17.86
N TYR A 515 14.96 -26.40 16.85
CA TYR A 515 14.16 -25.19 17.04
C TYR A 515 12.90 -25.14 16.18
N ALA A 516 12.58 -26.20 15.46
CA ALA A 516 11.45 -26.27 14.51
C ALA A 516 10.09 -25.89 15.14
N HIS A 517 9.96 -26.02 16.46
CA HIS A 517 8.73 -25.71 17.21
C HIS A 517 8.86 -24.49 18.12
N SER A 518 9.93 -23.68 17.96
CA SER A 518 10.11 -22.45 18.73
C SER A 518 9.20 -21.31 18.26
N GLU A 519 8.81 -21.36 16.99
CA GLU A 519 7.91 -20.44 16.31
C GLU A 519 6.98 -21.24 15.37
N ASN A 520 5.93 -20.62 14.85
CA ASN A 520 5.09 -21.19 13.80
C ASN A 520 5.73 -20.92 12.44
N PHE A 521 6.52 -21.86 11.94
CA PHE A 521 7.34 -21.62 10.77
C PHE A 521 6.64 -21.85 9.42
N VAL A 522 6.97 -20.98 8.46
CA VAL A 522 6.88 -21.26 7.03
C VAL A 522 8.29 -21.54 6.51
N LEU A 523 8.44 -22.57 5.70
CA LEU A 523 9.71 -23.00 5.11
C LEU A 523 9.85 -22.34 3.72
N PRO A 524 10.62 -21.23 3.59
CA PRO A 524 10.66 -20.50 2.34
C PRO A 524 11.73 -21.05 1.38
N LEU A 525 11.33 -21.34 0.16
CA LEU A 525 12.18 -21.30 -1.02
C LEU A 525 11.68 -20.16 -1.90
N SER A 526 12.00 -18.93 -1.49
CA SER A 526 11.41 -17.69 -1.99
C SER A 526 12.14 -17.11 -3.21
N HIS A 527 11.64 -15.99 -3.71
CA HIS A 527 12.26 -15.21 -4.79
C HIS A 527 13.70 -14.81 -4.49
N ASP A 528 14.01 -14.45 -3.23
CA ASP A 528 15.36 -14.05 -2.80
C ASP A 528 16.43 -15.12 -3.05
N GLU A 529 16.01 -16.38 -3.11
CA GLU A 529 16.93 -17.49 -3.29
C GLU A 529 17.27 -17.79 -4.75
N VAL A 530 16.65 -17.12 -5.70
CA VAL A 530 16.82 -17.37 -7.14
C VAL A 530 17.14 -16.10 -7.94
N VAL A 531 17.76 -15.13 -7.29
CA VAL A 531 18.10 -13.80 -7.84
C VAL A 531 19.48 -13.36 -7.36
N HIS A 532 20.02 -12.30 -7.93
CA HIS A 532 21.29 -11.64 -7.56
C HIS A 532 22.52 -12.56 -7.62
N GLY A 533 22.62 -13.39 -8.66
CA GLY A 533 23.74 -14.30 -8.87
C GLY A 533 23.71 -15.56 -8.02
N LYS A 534 22.60 -15.81 -7.30
CA LYS A 534 22.40 -17.03 -6.52
C LYS A 534 22.06 -18.25 -7.39
N GLY A 535 21.65 -18.03 -8.64
CA GLY A 535 21.22 -19.06 -9.59
C GLY A 535 19.82 -19.61 -9.30
N SER A 536 19.39 -20.59 -10.07
CA SER A 536 18.09 -21.28 -9.85
C SER A 536 18.24 -22.45 -8.87
N MET A 537 17.10 -22.96 -8.36
CA MET A 537 17.11 -24.11 -7.46
C MET A 537 17.78 -25.35 -8.07
N ILE A 538 17.49 -25.67 -9.33
CA ILE A 538 18.16 -26.76 -10.06
C ILE A 538 19.62 -26.42 -10.38
N GLY A 539 19.92 -25.16 -10.66
CA GLY A 539 21.28 -24.70 -10.95
C GLY A 539 22.27 -24.93 -9.80
N ARG A 540 21.77 -24.88 -8.56
CA ARG A 540 22.56 -25.16 -7.33
C ARG A 540 22.87 -26.63 -7.12
N MET A 541 22.13 -27.54 -7.74
CA MET A 541 22.35 -28.97 -7.53
C MET A 541 23.65 -29.42 -8.20
N PRO A 542 24.50 -30.18 -7.49
CA PRO A 542 25.76 -30.69 -8.03
C PRO A 542 25.55 -31.83 -9.01
N GLY A 543 26.56 -32.07 -9.86
CA GLY A 543 26.64 -33.19 -10.76
C GLY A 543 26.12 -32.94 -12.16
N ASP A 544 25.88 -34.01 -12.91
CA ASP A 544 25.32 -33.99 -14.25
C ASP A 544 23.80 -33.67 -14.22
N GLU A 545 23.19 -33.59 -15.39
CA GLU A 545 21.78 -33.23 -15.53
C GLU A 545 20.86 -34.17 -14.74
N TRP A 546 21.06 -35.48 -14.85
CA TRP A 546 20.25 -36.44 -14.09
C TRP A 546 20.40 -36.27 -12.58
N GLN A 547 21.64 -36.06 -12.11
CA GLN A 547 21.95 -35.84 -10.70
C GLN A 547 21.33 -34.52 -10.18
N LYS A 548 21.34 -33.46 -10.99
CA LYS A 548 20.66 -32.19 -10.65
C LYS A 548 19.16 -32.39 -10.43
N PHE A 549 18.48 -33.05 -11.33
CA PHE A 549 17.06 -33.38 -11.16
C PHE A 549 16.81 -34.30 -9.96
N ALA A 550 17.71 -35.28 -9.71
CA ALA A 550 17.62 -36.14 -8.54
C ALA A 550 17.83 -35.34 -7.23
N GLY A 551 18.81 -34.43 -7.20
CA GLY A 551 19.05 -33.54 -6.07
C GLY A 551 17.84 -32.64 -5.78
N LEU A 552 17.24 -32.06 -6.81
CA LEU A 552 16.06 -31.21 -6.66
C LEU A 552 14.83 -32.00 -6.14
N ARG A 553 14.62 -33.23 -6.61
CA ARG A 553 13.57 -34.11 -6.07
C ARG A 553 13.77 -34.41 -4.59
N ASN A 554 15.01 -34.65 -4.17
CA ASN A 554 15.34 -34.85 -2.76
C ASN A 554 15.07 -33.60 -1.92
N LEU A 555 15.46 -32.42 -2.42
CA LEU A 555 15.19 -31.14 -1.76
C LEU A 555 13.68 -30.94 -1.56
N TYR A 556 12.87 -31.16 -2.59
CA TYR A 556 11.42 -30.98 -2.50
C TYR A 556 10.76 -32.05 -1.62
N GLY A 557 11.19 -33.32 -1.71
CA GLY A 557 10.73 -34.36 -0.79
C GLY A 557 11.00 -34.00 0.67
N TYR A 558 12.19 -33.45 0.95
CA TYR A 558 12.56 -32.99 2.27
C TYR A 558 11.73 -31.78 2.72
N LEU A 559 11.54 -30.78 1.86
CA LEU A 559 10.69 -29.60 2.15
C LEU A 559 9.28 -30.02 2.58
N TRP A 560 8.61 -30.89 1.79
CA TRP A 560 7.23 -31.28 2.08
C TRP A 560 7.09 -32.20 3.31
N ALA A 561 8.13 -32.97 3.65
CA ALA A 561 8.15 -33.82 4.83
C ALA A 561 8.58 -33.13 6.13
N TYR A 562 9.28 -32.00 6.04
CA TYR A 562 9.78 -31.28 7.22
C TYR A 562 8.65 -30.51 7.94
N PRO A 563 8.67 -30.43 9.32
CA PRO A 563 7.68 -29.64 10.07
C PRO A 563 7.67 -28.16 9.67
N GLY A 564 6.48 -27.61 9.44
CA GLY A 564 6.24 -26.23 9.04
C GLY A 564 5.44 -26.10 7.75
N LYS A 565 4.89 -24.91 7.49
CA LYS A 565 4.15 -24.58 6.27
C LYS A 565 5.11 -24.43 5.09
N LYS A 566 4.65 -24.59 3.86
CA LYS A 566 5.48 -24.67 2.66
C LYS A 566 5.37 -23.43 1.82
N LEU A 567 6.49 -22.94 1.28
CA LEU A 567 6.50 -21.86 0.30
C LEU A 567 7.48 -22.18 -0.83
N LEU A 568 7.02 -22.05 -2.05
CA LEU A 568 7.82 -22.22 -3.27
C LEU A 568 7.58 -21.06 -4.22
N PHE A 569 8.66 -20.40 -4.64
CA PHE A 569 8.60 -19.35 -5.64
C PHE A 569 8.37 -19.92 -7.04
N MET A 570 7.61 -19.19 -7.84
CA MET A 570 7.26 -19.51 -9.23
C MET A 570 8.47 -19.90 -10.08
N GLY A 571 8.30 -20.89 -10.95
CA GLY A 571 9.36 -21.49 -11.78
C GLY A 571 10.10 -22.63 -11.09
N GLY A 572 10.14 -22.66 -9.74
CA GLY A 572 10.71 -23.78 -8.98
C GLY A 572 9.95 -25.08 -9.19
N GLU A 573 8.63 -25.03 -9.34
CA GLU A 573 7.74 -26.18 -9.50
C GLU A 573 7.93 -26.96 -10.81
N PHE A 574 8.62 -26.38 -11.78
CA PHE A 574 9.01 -27.09 -13.01
C PHE A 574 10.52 -27.00 -13.30
N ALA A 575 11.32 -26.66 -12.28
CA ALA A 575 12.78 -26.63 -12.33
C ALA A 575 13.34 -25.65 -13.37
N GLN A 576 12.86 -24.39 -13.39
CA GLN A 576 13.42 -23.37 -14.27
C GLN A 576 14.95 -23.30 -14.13
N TYR A 577 15.69 -23.37 -15.25
CA TYR A 577 17.14 -23.35 -15.24
C TYR A 577 17.73 -21.97 -15.05
N ALA A 578 17.14 -20.99 -15.71
CA ALA A 578 17.59 -19.62 -15.58
C ALA A 578 17.28 -19.06 -14.19
N GLU A 579 18.19 -18.24 -13.68
CA GLU A 579 17.90 -17.37 -12.55
C GLU A 579 16.68 -16.50 -12.87
N TRP A 580 15.86 -16.20 -11.85
CA TRP A 580 14.68 -15.38 -12.06
C TRP A 580 15.05 -13.97 -12.57
N ASN A 581 14.26 -13.50 -13.53
CA ASN A 581 14.36 -12.15 -14.09
C ASN A 581 12.97 -11.53 -14.17
N ALA A 582 12.79 -10.41 -13.46
CA ALA A 582 11.52 -9.70 -13.39
C ALA A 582 11.07 -9.08 -14.73
N ASP A 583 11.99 -8.88 -15.66
CA ASP A 583 11.72 -8.24 -16.95
C ASP A 583 11.20 -9.19 -18.05
N ARG A 584 11.12 -10.48 -17.75
CA ARG A 584 10.63 -11.50 -18.70
C ARG A 584 9.74 -12.54 -18.02
N GLY A 585 8.91 -13.22 -18.81
CA GLY A 585 8.13 -14.36 -18.32
C GLY A 585 9.00 -15.56 -17.96
N LEU A 586 8.46 -16.50 -17.18
CA LEU A 586 9.10 -17.78 -16.89
C LEU A 586 9.33 -18.59 -18.18
N ASP A 587 10.30 -19.49 -18.13
CA ASP A 587 10.73 -20.33 -19.26
C ASP A 587 9.74 -21.51 -19.49
N TRP A 588 8.46 -21.21 -19.76
CA TRP A 588 7.38 -22.20 -19.92
C TRP A 588 7.65 -23.27 -20.99
N HIS A 589 8.50 -22.96 -21.98
CA HIS A 589 8.93 -23.92 -23.00
C HIS A 589 9.66 -25.14 -22.43
N LEU A 590 10.27 -25.02 -21.24
CA LEU A 590 10.91 -26.16 -20.54
C LEU A 590 9.93 -27.30 -20.28
N LEU A 591 8.64 -27.03 -20.20
CA LEU A 591 7.61 -28.04 -20.05
C LEU A 591 7.41 -28.94 -21.29
N GLU A 592 8.09 -28.66 -22.39
CA GLU A 592 8.18 -29.58 -23.53
C GLU A 592 9.11 -30.76 -23.22
N HIS A 593 9.98 -30.65 -22.19
CA HIS A 593 10.93 -31.68 -21.80
C HIS A 593 10.40 -32.55 -20.64
N ALA A 594 10.59 -33.88 -20.79
CA ALA A 594 10.07 -34.87 -19.84
C ALA A 594 10.57 -34.68 -18.40
N ALA A 595 11.82 -34.25 -18.20
CA ALA A 595 12.42 -34.03 -16.88
C ALA A 595 11.71 -32.90 -16.11
N HIS A 596 11.45 -31.75 -16.78
CA HIS A 596 10.73 -30.61 -16.22
C HIS A 596 9.25 -30.93 -15.94
N GLN A 597 8.58 -31.67 -16.86
CA GLN A 597 7.25 -32.22 -16.59
C GLN A 597 7.24 -33.13 -15.39
N GLY A 598 8.33 -33.92 -15.18
CA GLY A 598 8.51 -34.80 -14.05
C GLY A 598 8.54 -34.04 -12.72
N VAL A 599 9.29 -32.94 -12.64
CA VAL A 599 9.33 -32.10 -11.46
C VAL A 599 7.98 -31.44 -11.20
N ARG A 600 7.31 -30.92 -12.23
CA ARG A 600 5.97 -30.35 -12.07
C ARG A 600 4.96 -31.37 -11.53
N ARG A 601 4.98 -32.59 -12.02
CA ARG A 601 4.15 -33.68 -11.48
C ARG A 601 4.49 -33.98 -10.02
N LEU A 602 5.80 -34.06 -9.70
CA LEU A 602 6.24 -34.30 -8.32
C LEU A 602 5.71 -33.24 -7.36
N VAL A 603 5.88 -31.94 -7.67
CA VAL A 603 5.40 -30.85 -6.80
C VAL A 603 3.89 -30.93 -6.61
N ARG A 604 3.13 -31.17 -7.68
CA ARG A 604 1.68 -31.38 -7.58
C ARG A 604 1.34 -32.58 -6.68
N ASP A 605 2.03 -33.69 -6.84
CA ASP A 605 1.75 -34.90 -6.06
C ASP A 605 2.17 -34.74 -4.60
N LEU A 606 3.28 -34.04 -4.30
CA LEU A 606 3.69 -33.66 -2.95
C LEU A 606 2.65 -32.76 -2.27
N ASN A 607 2.13 -31.75 -2.97
CA ASN A 607 1.04 -30.90 -2.48
C ASN A 607 -0.21 -31.73 -2.16
N ASN A 608 -0.57 -32.68 -3.02
CA ASN A 608 -1.73 -33.54 -2.79
C ASN A 608 -1.51 -34.46 -1.56
N VAL A 609 -0.35 -35.07 -1.42
CA VAL A 609 0.01 -35.86 -0.23
C VAL A 609 -0.06 -34.99 1.02
N TYR A 610 0.56 -33.82 1.01
CA TYR A 610 0.57 -32.88 2.13
C TYR A 610 -0.84 -32.50 2.59
N ARG A 611 -1.75 -32.22 1.64
CA ARG A 611 -3.13 -31.86 1.93
C ARG A 611 -3.99 -32.99 2.48
N HIS A 612 -3.71 -34.24 2.07
CA HIS A 612 -4.54 -35.40 2.43
C HIS A 612 -4.07 -36.14 3.69
N PHE A 613 -2.81 -35.96 4.10
CA PHE A 613 -2.27 -36.62 5.27
C PHE A 613 -2.09 -35.66 6.45
N PRO A 614 -3.00 -35.68 7.45
CA PRO A 614 -2.94 -34.80 8.62
C PRO A 614 -1.62 -34.83 9.36
N ALA A 615 -0.96 -35.99 9.38
CA ALA A 615 0.36 -36.17 10.01
C ALA A 615 1.46 -35.22 9.48
N LEU A 616 1.27 -34.63 8.29
CA LEU A 616 2.24 -33.72 7.68
C LEU A 616 2.01 -32.24 8.01
N HIS A 617 0.87 -31.90 8.66
CA HIS A 617 0.53 -30.47 8.85
C HIS A 617 -0.22 -30.14 10.14
N GLU A 618 -0.96 -31.09 10.78
CA GLU A 618 -1.80 -30.73 11.94
C GLU A 618 -0.98 -30.35 13.16
N LEU A 619 0.18 -30.99 13.37
CA LEU A 619 1.06 -30.75 14.51
C LEU A 619 2.46 -30.28 14.10
N ASP A 620 2.61 -29.72 12.92
CA ASP A 620 3.90 -29.26 12.39
C ASP A 620 4.49 -28.05 13.15
N HIS A 621 3.71 -27.45 14.02
CA HIS A 621 4.09 -26.33 14.91
C HIS A 621 4.27 -26.78 16.38
N GLU A 622 4.10 -28.06 16.70
CA GLU A 622 4.17 -28.62 18.06
C GLU A 622 5.19 -29.76 18.15
N GLY A 623 5.91 -29.83 19.27
CA GLY A 623 6.89 -30.89 19.51
C GLY A 623 6.31 -32.31 19.46
N ALA A 624 5.01 -32.47 19.71
CA ALA A 624 4.32 -33.77 19.58
C ALA A 624 4.20 -34.25 18.12
N GLY A 625 4.38 -33.36 17.13
CA GLY A 625 4.33 -33.70 15.70
C GLY A 625 5.60 -34.33 15.13
N PHE A 626 6.68 -34.47 15.93
CA PHE A 626 7.95 -35.01 15.47
C PHE A 626 8.64 -35.84 16.55
N GLU A 627 9.13 -37.04 16.19
CA GLU A 627 9.88 -37.94 17.08
C GLU A 627 11.12 -38.49 16.35
N TRP A 628 12.26 -38.49 17.06
CA TRP A 628 13.45 -39.19 16.61
C TRP A 628 13.32 -40.68 16.94
N ILE A 629 13.55 -41.54 15.96
CA ILE A 629 13.55 -43.00 16.11
C ILE A 629 14.97 -43.51 16.27
#